data_839897e314415e0e213600e2888f49db
#
_entry.id   839897e314415e0e213600e2888f49db
#
_cell.length_a   1.000
_cell.length_b   1.000
_cell.length_c   1.000
_cell.angle_alpha   90.00
_cell.angle_beta   90.00
_cell.angle_gamma   90.00
#
_symmetry.space_group_name_H-M   'P 1'
#
loop_
_entity.id
_entity.type
_entity.pdbx_description
1 polymer ?
#
loop_
_entity_poly.entity_id
_entity_poly.type
_entity_poly.pdbx_seq_one_letter_code
_entity_poly.pdbx_strand_id
1 'polypeptide(L)'
;MSYQALYCYTDSNMPELPEVETIKNELSPWVVGQSFTEVTIFDIKVVRDGSAEEVRRGLIGQRIESLERRGKYLIFHLSNGRSLIIHLRMTGSLLLNPGDVDRYARAIFHLSNGHRLIFNDRRRLGLIRLVEDADTVVCKLGPEPLDESFTAEILGQRLSRHHIPIKAALLDQCIVAGIGNMYADEALFAARINPLRKADGLSPEEVRTLHNCIRKVLGAAIGSKGASVDTYVRPEGELGTAHFNFKVAHKGSEPCPVCGGTIERCVVQNRGSYFCPLCQPLRRKQ
;
A
#
# COMPACT_ATOMS: atom_id res chain seq x y z
N MET A 1 35.31 -3.74 -7.44
CA MET A 1 35.22 -3.47 -5.99
C MET A 1 33.75 -3.48 -5.60
N SER A 2 33.39 -4.42 -4.75
CA SER A 2 32.06 -4.87 -4.40
C SER A 2 31.30 -3.87 -3.54
N TYR A 3 30.13 -3.43 -3.98
CA TYR A 3 29.12 -2.81 -3.11
C TYR A 3 28.17 -3.88 -2.59
N GLN A 4 28.59 -4.59 -1.57
CA GLN A 4 27.68 -5.32 -0.70
C GLN A 4 27.23 -4.37 0.42
N ALA A 5 26.11 -3.67 0.19
CA ALA A 5 25.39 -3.04 1.29
C ALA A 5 24.45 -4.09 1.87
N LEU A 6 24.85 -4.66 2.99
CA LEU A 6 23.97 -5.42 3.89
C LEU A 6 22.84 -4.51 4.38
N TYR A 7 21.68 -4.60 3.73
CA TYR A 7 20.43 -4.17 4.35
C TYR A 7 19.71 -5.42 4.85
N CYS A 8 19.88 -5.74 6.13
CA CYS A 8 18.93 -6.53 6.88
C CYS A 8 17.59 -5.76 6.85
N TYR A 9 16.74 -6.04 5.87
CA TYR A 9 15.36 -5.61 5.90
C TYR A 9 14.63 -6.48 6.91
N THR A 10 14.49 -5.99 8.12
CA THR A 10 13.42 -6.43 9.02
C THR A 10 12.09 -6.29 8.28
N ASP A 11 11.16 -7.21 8.50
CA ASP A 11 9.81 -7.27 7.92
C ASP A 11 8.97 -6.04 8.31
N SER A 12 9.37 -4.85 7.87
CA SER A 12 8.65 -3.62 8.16
C SER A 12 7.48 -3.48 7.19
N ASN A 13 6.29 -3.46 7.74
CA ASN A 13 5.05 -3.40 6.99
C ASN A 13 4.79 -1.98 6.49
N MET A 14 4.76 -1.83 5.19
CA MET A 14 4.36 -0.61 4.52
C MET A 14 2.82 -0.56 4.45
N PRO A 15 2.17 0.59 4.66
CA PRO A 15 0.77 0.74 4.29
C PRO A 15 0.52 0.27 2.85
N GLU A 16 -0.40 -0.68 2.69
CA GLU A 16 -0.81 -1.26 1.42
C GLU A 16 -2.13 -0.62 0.97
N LEU A 17 -2.76 -1.14 -0.07
CA LEU A 17 -4.01 -0.61 -0.60
C LEU A 17 -5.11 -0.41 0.49
N PRO A 18 -5.40 -1.38 1.38
CA PRO A 18 -6.47 -1.20 2.36
C PRO A 18 -6.21 -0.05 3.35
N GLU A 19 -4.96 0.14 3.78
CA GLU A 19 -4.57 1.22 4.68
C GLU A 19 -4.72 2.58 3.98
N VAL A 20 -4.25 2.69 2.74
CA VAL A 20 -4.33 3.94 1.96
C VAL A 20 -5.78 4.27 1.58
N GLU A 21 -6.60 3.27 1.26
CA GLU A 21 -8.05 3.45 1.01
C GLU A 21 -8.78 3.93 2.26
N THR A 22 -8.43 3.37 3.42
CA THR A 22 -8.99 3.81 4.72
C THR A 22 -8.65 5.27 4.98
N ILE A 23 -7.38 5.65 4.82
CA ILE A 23 -6.94 7.04 4.99
C ILE A 23 -7.70 7.97 4.04
N LYS A 24 -7.81 7.61 2.77
CA LYS A 24 -8.58 8.40 1.77
C LYS A 24 -10.02 8.60 2.22
N ASN A 25 -10.71 7.52 2.61
CA ASN A 25 -12.11 7.56 2.98
C ASN A 25 -12.35 8.42 4.24
N GLU A 26 -11.45 8.35 5.21
CA GLU A 26 -11.57 9.09 6.47
C GLU A 26 -11.13 10.55 6.36
N LEU A 27 -10.20 10.87 5.47
CA LEU A 27 -9.81 12.26 5.24
C LEU A 27 -10.76 13.02 4.32
N SER A 28 -11.36 12.35 3.32
CA SER A 28 -12.17 13.02 2.28
C SER A 28 -13.22 13.99 2.84
N PRO A 29 -14.00 13.66 3.89
CA PRO A 29 -15.00 14.58 4.44
C PRO A 29 -14.41 15.87 5.03
N TRP A 30 -13.16 15.83 5.45
CA TRP A 30 -12.50 16.95 6.12
C TRP A 30 -11.69 17.84 5.19
N VAL A 31 -11.19 17.27 4.08
CA VAL A 31 -10.24 17.95 3.20
C VAL A 31 -10.86 18.42 1.88
N VAL A 32 -11.84 17.68 1.34
CA VAL A 32 -12.45 18.05 0.05
C VAL A 32 -13.26 19.33 0.21
N GLY A 33 -13.08 20.27 -0.73
CA GLY A 33 -13.67 21.60 -0.70
C GLY A 33 -12.86 22.62 0.12
N GLN A 34 -11.85 22.20 0.89
CA GLN A 34 -10.99 23.09 1.67
C GLN A 34 -9.80 23.58 0.86
N SER A 35 -9.31 24.80 1.19
CA SER A 35 -8.09 25.35 0.59
C SER A 35 -6.92 25.26 1.55
N PHE A 36 -5.71 25.11 1.02
CA PHE A 36 -4.50 25.22 1.81
C PHE A 36 -4.24 26.68 2.19
N THR A 37 -4.20 26.98 3.49
CA THR A 37 -3.93 28.33 4.00
C THR A 37 -2.46 28.54 4.35
N GLU A 38 -1.80 27.49 4.84
CA GLU A 38 -0.38 27.50 5.16
C GLU A 38 0.20 26.10 4.90
N VAL A 39 1.44 26.04 4.45
CA VAL A 39 2.19 24.80 4.21
C VAL A 39 3.59 24.95 4.77
N THR A 40 3.95 24.08 5.71
CA THR A 40 5.30 24.00 6.27
C THR A 40 5.92 22.66 5.93
N ILE A 41 7.13 22.65 5.35
CA ILE A 41 7.91 21.44 5.06
C ILE A 41 9.18 21.50 5.89
N PHE A 42 9.33 20.58 6.84
CA PHE A 42 10.48 20.51 7.75
C PHE A 42 11.64 19.69 7.17
N ASP A 43 11.36 18.81 6.23
CA ASP A 43 12.38 17.91 5.67
C ASP A 43 12.24 17.80 4.15
N ILE A 44 13.20 18.42 3.44
CA ILE A 44 13.21 18.39 1.97
C ILE A 44 13.36 16.97 1.40
N LYS A 45 13.87 16.01 2.16
CA LYS A 45 14.04 14.63 1.69
C LYS A 45 12.74 13.92 1.33
N VAL A 46 11.61 14.38 1.86
CA VAL A 46 10.30 13.83 1.49
C VAL A 46 9.72 14.46 0.22
N VAL A 47 10.25 15.60 -0.24
CA VAL A 47 9.83 16.23 -1.49
C VAL A 47 10.55 15.59 -2.67
N ARG A 48 9.82 15.30 -3.74
CA ARG A 48 10.35 14.76 -5.00
C ARG A 48 9.96 15.66 -6.16
N ASP A 49 10.87 15.75 -7.13
CA ASP A 49 10.68 16.52 -8.39
C ASP A 49 10.35 18.00 -8.17
N GLY A 50 11.06 18.62 -7.23
CA GLY A 50 10.93 20.05 -6.94
C GLY A 50 11.53 20.43 -5.59
N SER A 51 11.33 21.69 -5.22
CA SER A 51 11.74 22.24 -3.93
C SER A 51 10.59 22.35 -2.93
N ALA A 52 10.90 22.46 -1.64
CA ALA A 52 9.90 22.73 -0.61
C ALA A 52 9.14 24.04 -0.89
N GLU A 53 9.83 25.03 -1.43
CA GLU A 53 9.22 26.34 -1.75
C GLU A 53 8.26 26.25 -2.94
N GLU A 54 8.57 25.46 -3.97
CA GLU A 54 7.66 25.22 -5.10
C GLU A 54 6.39 24.50 -4.64
N VAL A 55 6.52 23.49 -3.78
CA VAL A 55 5.36 22.79 -3.21
C VAL A 55 4.53 23.77 -2.36
N ARG A 56 5.16 24.56 -1.49
CA ARG A 56 4.50 25.54 -0.64
C ARG A 56 3.71 26.56 -1.48
N ARG A 57 4.36 27.21 -2.45
CA ARG A 57 3.73 28.22 -3.31
C ARG A 57 2.63 27.64 -4.19
N GLY A 58 2.82 26.41 -4.68
CA GLY A 58 1.86 25.79 -5.56
C GLY A 58 0.62 25.24 -4.83
N LEU A 59 0.66 25.10 -3.51
CA LEU A 59 -0.47 24.64 -2.69
C LEU A 59 -1.25 25.79 -2.06
N ILE A 60 -0.59 26.81 -1.53
CA ILE A 60 -1.25 27.92 -0.82
C ILE A 60 -2.32 28.56 -1.70
N GLY A 61 -3.54 28.70 -1.14
CA GLY A 61 -4.71 29.24 -1.82
C GLY A 61 -5.45 28.23 -2.71
N GLN A 62 -4.88 27.06 -3.01
CA GLN A 62 -5.55 26.08 -3.85
C GLN A 62 -6.56 25.29 -3.04
N ARG A 63 -7.77 25.11 -3.63
CA ARG A 63 -8.82 24.24 -3.07
C ARG A 63 -8.58 22.79 -3.49
N ILE A 64 -8.83 21.87 -2.58
CA ILE A 64 -8.86 20.44 -2.85
C ILE A 64 -10.21 20.10 -3.47
N GLU A 65 -10.24 19.71 -4.73
CA GLU A 65 -11.47 19.36 -5.44
C GLU A 65 -11.90 17.93 -5.20
N SER A 66 -10.93 17.03 -5.15
CA SER A 66 -11.17 15.63 -4.81
C SER A 66 -9.93 15.00 -4.16
N LEU A 67 -10.15 13.89 -3.45
CA LEU A 67 -9.11 13.02 -2.92
C LEU A 67 -9.31 11.61 -3.45
N GLU A 68 -8.34 11.11 -4.18
CA GLU A 68 -8.34 9.80 -4.80
C GLU A 68 -7.22 8.90 -4.26
N ARG A 69 -7.35 7.61 -4.47
CA ARG A 69 -6.29 6.63 -4.27
C ARG A 69 -5.98 5.91 -5.58
N ARG A 70 -4.71 5.75 -5.86
CA ARG A 70 -4.24 4.89 -6.95
C ARG A 70 -3.10 4.00 -6.42
N GLY A 71 -3.31 2.68 -6.36
CA GLY A 71 -2.38 1.75 -5.70
C GLY A 71 -2.18 2.11 -4.24
N LYS A 72 -0.97 2.56 -3.90
CA LYS A 72 -0.59 3.00 -2.55
C LYS A 72 -0.33 4.53 -2.48
N TYR A 73 -0.83 5.28 -3.47
CA TYR A 73 -0.72 6.73 -3.55
C TYR A 73 -2.04 7.38 -3.16
N LEU A 74 -1.97 8.47 -2.40
CA LEU A 74 -3.04 9.46 -2.20
C LEU A 74 -2.82 10.59 -3.20
N ILE A 75 -3.87 11.00 -3.90
CA ILE A 75 -3.85 12.04 -4.93
C ILE A 75 -4.89 13.09 -4.57
N PHE A 76 -4.44 14.29 -4.21
CA PHE A 76 -5.29 15.45 -3.97
C PHE A 76 -5.33 16.28 -5.25
N HIS A 77 -6.46 16.30 -5.93
CA HIS A 77 -6.68 17.14 -7.11
C HIS A 77 -7.00 18.56 -6.67
N LEU A 78 -6.35 19.55 -7.29
CA LEU A 78 -6.39 20.94 -6.88
C LEU A 78 -7.12 21.82 -7.90
N SER A 79 -7.67 22.94 -7.44
CA SER A 79 -8.44 23.89 -8.26
C SER A 79 -7.66 24.55 -9.40
N ASN A 80 -6.32 24.51 -9.36
CA ASN A 80 -5.46 24.97 -10.46
C ASN A 80 -5.10 23.88 -11.47
N GLY A 81 -5.74 22.70 -11.40
CA GLY A 81 -5.48 21.56 -12.28
C GLY A 81 -4.28 20.69 -11.88
N ARG A 82 -3.48 21.10 -10.90
CA ARG A 82 -2.35 20.33 -10.38
C ARG A 82 -2.82 19.26 -9.40
N SER A 83 -1.91 18.35 -9.07
CA SER A 83 -2.17 17.32 -8.07
C SER A 83 -1.05 17.24 -7.03
N LEU A 84 -1.44 17.22 -5.74
CA LEU A 84 -0.56 16.85 -4.64
C LEU A 84 -0.63 15.35 -4.45
N ILE A 85 0.51 14.66 -4.62
CA ILE A 85 0.62 13.22 -4.47
C ILE A 85 1.42 12.89 -3.21
N ILE A 86 0.87 12.03 -2.36
CA ILE A 86 1.52 11.52 -1.15
C ILE A 86 1.62 10.02 -1.21
N HIS A 87 2.82 9.48 -0.91
CA HIS A 87 3.04 8.05 -0.72
C HIS A 87 3.71 7.80 0.62
N LEU A 88 3.06 7.04 1.48
CA LEU A 88 3.47 6.84 2.87
C LEU A 88 4.74 5.99 3.02
N ARG A 89 5.01 5.13 2.06
CA ARG A 89 6.12 4.16 2.15
C ARG A 89 5.99 3.31 3.41
N MET A 90 7.07 3.17 4.22
CA MET A 90 7.15 2.18 5.31
C MET A 90 6.69 2.73 6.66
N THR A 91 6.94 4.01 6.94
CA THR A 91 6.68 4.62 8.26
C THR A 91 5.96 5.95 8.16
N GLY A 92 5.51 6.31 6.97
CA GLY A 92 4.70 7.50 6.77
C GLY A 92 3.29 7.33 7.32
N SER A 93 2.77 8.37 7.93
CA SER A 93 1.38 8.50 8.32
C SER A 93 0.87 9.89 7.98
N LEU A 94 -0.41 10.02 7.71
CA LEU A 94 -1.06 11.30 7.44
C LEU A 94 -2.17 11.48 8.48
N LEU A 95 -1.91 12.38 9.46
CA LEU A 95 -2.74 12.58 10.64
C LEU A 95 -3.58 13.85 10.50
N LEU A 96 -4.82 13.77 10.95
CA LEU A 96 -5.76 14.90 11.03
C LEU A 96 -5.77 15.44 12.46
N ASN A 97 -5.44 16.73 12.63
CA ASN A 97 -5.48 17.44 13.93
C ASN A 97 -4.83 16.70 15.10
N PRO A 98 -3.67 16.07 14.97
CA PRO A 98 -3.02 15.49 16.13
C PRO A 98 -2.73 16.61 17.15
N GLY A 99 -2.83 16.30 18.45
CA GLY A 99 -2.61 17.27 19.53
C GLY A 99 -1.26 17.96 19.40
N ASP A 100 -0.18 17.25 19.70
CA ASP A 100 1.17 17.76 19.57
C ASP A 100 1.79 17.40 18.21
N VAL A 101 2.66 18.30 17.73
CA VAL A 101 3.48 18.04 16.53
C VAL A 101 4.68 17.17 16.93
N ASP A 102 4.67 15.91 16.51
CA ASP A 102 5.75 14.99 16.77
C ASP A 102 7.06 15.43 16.07
N ARG A 103 8.21 15.09 16.66
CA ARG A 103 9.55 15.25 16.05
C ARG A 103 9.73 14.54 14.70
N TYR A 104 8.81 13.65 14.36
CA TYR A 104 8.79 12.95 13.08
C TYR A 104 7.92 13.64 12.03
N ALA A 105 7.30 14.79 12.34
CA ALA A 105 6.60 15.60 11.36
C ALA A 105 7.57 16.03 10.24
N ARG A 106 7.18 15.82 9.01
CA ARG A 106 7.95 16.19 7.80
C ARG A 106 7.28 17.32 7.04
N ALA A 107 5.96 17.38 7.12
CA ALA A 107 5.18 18.48 6.58
C ALA A 107 3.90 18.71 7.38
N ILE A 108 3.43 19.96 7.41
CA ILE A 108 2.12 20.36 7.95
C ILE A 108 1.39 21.14 6.86
N PHE A 109 0.13 20.79 6.65
CA PHE A 109 -0.78 21.47 5.73
C PHE A 109 -1.96 22.02 6.54
N HIS A 110 -2.10 23.33 6.64
CA HIS A 110 -3.24 24.00 7.27
C HIS A 110 -4.34 24.20 6.23
N LEU A 111 -5.58 23.94 6.63
CA LEU A 111 -6.76 24.01 5.79
C LEU A 111 -7.68 25.18 6.20
N SER A 112 -8.49 25.67 5.27
CA SER A 112 -9.39 26.83 5.44
C SER A 112 -10.47 26.62 6.50
N ASN A 113 -10.81 25.37 6.84
CA ASN A 113 -11.74 25.02 7.92
C ASN A 113 -11.08 24.94 9.31
N GLY A 114 -9.81 25.34 9.45
CA GLY A 114 -9.04 25.30 10.68
C GLY A 114 -8.40 23.94 11.00
N HIS A 115 -8.67 22.91 10.21
CA HIS A 115 -7.99 21.63 10.35
C HIS A 115 -6.56 21.69 9.82
N ARG A 116 -5.74 20.76 10.30
CA ARG A 116 -4.38 20.57 9.80
C ARG A 116 -4.11 19.09 9.52
N LEU A 117 -3.42 18.83 8.41
CA LEU A 117 -2.88 17.52 8.08
C LEU A 117 -1.39 17.52 8.42
N ILE A 118 -0.94 16.50 9.13
CA ILE A 118 0.47 16.32 9.45
C ILE A 118 0.99 15.05 8.80
N PHE A 119 1.98 15.20 7.94
CA PHE A 119 2.71 14.08 7.37
C PHE A 119 3.89 13.75 8.28
N ASN A 120 3.74 12.68 9.05
CA ASN A 120 4.80 12.11 9.87
C ASN A 120 5.52 11.02 9.12
N ASP A 121 6.86 10.95 9.20
CA ASP A 121 7.63 9.83 8.69
C ASP A 121 8.94 9.65 9.47
N ARG A 122 8.98 8.62 10.28
CA ARG A 122 10.14 8.29 11.12
C ARG A 122 11.39 7.99 10.31
N ARG A 123 11.26 7.27 9.18
CA ARG A 123 12.40 6.81 8.34
C ARG A 123 12.70 7.74 7.18
N ARG A 124 11.89 8.76 6.92
CA ARG A 124 12.06 9.73 5.82
C ARG A 124 12.06 9.07 4.43
N LEU A 125 11.26 8.02 4.25
CA LEU A 125 11.14 7.27 3.00
C LEU A 125 9.92 7.69 2.19
N GLY A 126 8.92 8.24 2.86
CA GLY A 126 7.71 8.73 2.25
C GLY A 126 7.98 9.88 1.27
N LEU A 127 7.03 10.18 0.45
CA LEU A 127 7.21 11.21 -0.56
C LEU A 127 5.98 12.11 -0.71
N ILE A 128 6.28 13.37 -1.04
CA ILE A 128 5.35 14.43 -1.42
C ILE A 128 5.78 14.91 -2.79
N ARG A 129 4.83 14.98 -3.74
CA ARG A 129 5.04 15.54 -5.08
C ARG A 129 3.91 16.51 -5.40
N LEU A 130 4.24 17.61 -6.04
CA LEU A 130 3.27 18.48 -6.66
C LEU A 130 3.51 18.47 -8.16
N VAL A 131 2.55 17.95 -8.91
CA VAL A 131 2.68 17.69 -10.36
C VAL A 131 1.55 18.34 -11.14
N GLU A 132 1.79 18.66 -12.41
CA GLU A 132 0.75 19.15 -13.31
C GLU A 132 -0.26 18.05 -13.67
N ASP A 133 0.23 16.81 -13.83
CA ASP A 133 -0.58 15.67 -14.19
C ASP A 133 -0.20 14.46 -13.31
N ALA A 134 -1.17 13.93 -12.56
CA ALA A 134 -0.99 12.77 -11.70
C ALA A 134 -0.57 11.52 -12.48
N ASP A 135 -1.00 11.37 -13.71
CA ASP A 135 -0.69 10.20 -14.55
C ASP A 135 0.81 10.06 -14.79
N THR A 136 1.57 11.15 -14.80
CA THR A 136 3.04 11.09 -14.89
C THR A 136 3.69 10.25 -13.80
N VAL A 137 3.02 10.11 -12.64
CA VAL A 137 3.51 9.34 -11.49
C VAL A 137 2.92 7.92 -11.46
N VAL A 138 1.66 7.77 -11.85
CA VAL A 138 0.91 6.52 -11.63
C VAL A 138 0.65 5.70 -12.90
N CYS A 139 1.00 6.18 -14.09
CA CYS A 139 0.75 5.50 -15.38
C CYS A 139 1.39 4.10 -15.49
N LYS A 140 2.47 3.83 -14.76
CA LYS A 140 3.14 2.52 -14.76
C LYS A 140 2.47 1.50 -13.85
N LEU A 141 1.52 1.91 -13.02
CA LEU A 141 0.82 0.99 -12.13
C LEU A 141 -0.10 0.06 -12.93
N GLY A 142 -0.10 -1.21 -12.52
CA GLY A 142 -1.05 -2.20 -13.00
C GLY A 142 -2.50 -1.84 -12.64
N PRO A 143 -3.49 -2.67 -13.02
CA PRO A 143 -4.89 -2.43 -12.70
C PRO A 143 -5.14 -2.41 -11.19
N GLU A 144 -6.19 -1.69 -10.79
CA GLU A 144 -6.71 -1.70 -9.44
C GLU A 144 -7.42 -3.02 -9.14
N PRO A 145 -7.03 -3.77 -8.10
CA PRO A 145 -7.58 -5.11 -7.87
C PRO A 145 -9.05 -5.10 -7.42
N LEU A 146 -9.57 -3.97 -6.98
CA LEU A 146 -10.98 -3.81 -6.56
C LEU A 146 -11.87 -3.20 -7.65
N ASP A 147 -11.28 -2.69 -8.73
CA ASP A 147 -12.03 -2.17 -9.87
C ASP A 147 -12.80 -3.32 -10.56
N GLU A 148 -13.99 -3.02 -11.11
CA GLU A 148 -14.80 -3.98 -11.86
C GLU A 148 -14.13 -4.40 -13.18
N SER A 149 -13.34 -3.51 -13.78
CA SER A 149 -12.58 -3.80 -14.98
C SER A 149 -11.44 -4.80 -14.77
N PHE A 150 -10.98 -5.03 -13.52
CA PHE A 150 -9.96 -6.01 -13.22
C PHE A 150 -10.57 -7.41 -13.13
N THR A 151 -10.51 -8.18 -14.22
CA THR A 151 -11.06 -9.54 -14.29
C THR A 151 -9.98 -10.61 -14.09
N ALA A 152 -10.40 -11.86 -13.88
CA ALA A 152 -9.49 -13.00 -13.78
C ALA A 152 -8.69 -13.21 -15.09
N GLU A 153 -9.29 -12.92 -16.25
CA GLU A 153 -8.62 -12.98 -17.55
C GLU A 153 -7.48 -11.97 -17.64
N ILE A 154 -7.71 -10.73 -17.19
CA ILE A 154 -6.68 -9.68 -17.14
C ILE A 154 -5.54 -10.09 -16.21
N LEU A 155 -5.88 -10.62 -15.01
CA LEU A 155 -4.87 -11.14 -14.10
C LEU A 155 -4.05 -12.26 -14.78
N GLY A 156 -4.71 -13.24 -15.40
CA GLY A 156 -4.06 -14.34 -16.09
C GLY A 156 -3.14 -13.89 -17.21
N GLN A 157 -3.58 -12.97 -18.07
CA GLN A 157 -2.77 -12.39 -19.14
C GLN A 157 -1.51 -11.68 -18.63
N ARG A 158 -1.61 -11.01 -17.47
CA ARG A 158 -0.46 -10.35 -16.85
C ARG A 158 0.50 -11.37 -16.25
N LEU A 159 0.00 -12.35 -15.51
CA LEU A 159 0.82 -13.38 -14.86
C LEU A 159 1.55 -14.27 -15.88
N SER A 160 0.92 -14.61 -17.01
CA SER A 160 1.50 -15.49 -18.03
C SER A 160 2.78 -14.95 -18.68
N ARG A 161 3.06 -13.66 -18.55
CA ARG A 161 4.27 -13.01 -19.09
C ARG A 161 5.47 -13.05 -18.14
N HIS A 162 5.30 -13.60 -16.92
CA HIS A 162 6.31 -13.51 -15.88
C HIS A 162 6.68 -14.87 -15.30
N HIS A 163 7.88 -15.35 -15.64
CA HIS A 163 8.45 -16.61 -15.11
C HIS A 163 9.12 -16.41 -13.74
N ILE A 164 8.41 -15.79 -12.80
CA ILE A 164 8.85 -15.50 -11.43
C ILE A 164 7.90 -16.17 -10.42
N PRO A 165 8.27 -16.28 -9.13
CA PRO A 165 7.34 -16.73 -8.10
C PRO A 165 6.05 -15.90 -8.10
N ILE A 166 4.90 -16.54 -7.90
CA ILE A 166 3.59 -15.86 -7.92
C ILE A 166 3.53 -14.74 -6.88
N LYS A 167 4.10 -14.93 -5.69
CA LYS A 167 4.15 -13.85 -4.71
C LYS A 167 4.95 -12.65 -5.22
N ALA A 168 6.07 -12.88 -5.89
CA ALA A 168 6.85 -11.82 -6.50
C ALA A 168 6.06 -11.05 -7.56
N ALA A 169 5.26 -11.75 -8.37
CA ALA A 169 4.37 -11.11 -9.34
C ALA A 169 3.28 -10.26 -8.67
N LEU A 170 2.69 -10.73 -7.56
CA LEU A 170 1.70 -9.94 -6.81
C LEU A 170 2.28 -8.70 -6.12
N LEU A 171 3.57 -8.71 -5.79
CA LEU A 171 4.26 -7.56 -5.19
C LEU A 171 4.67 -6.50 -6.23
N ASP A 172 4.72 -6.87 -7.51
CA ASP A 172 5.03 -5.95 -8.59
C ASP A 172 3.84 -5.04 -8.88
N GLN A 173 4.00 -3.78 -8.53
CA GLN A 173 2.95 -2.77 -8.71
C GLN A 173 2.59 -2.50 -10.17
N CYS A 174 3.43 -2.91 -11.13
CA CYS A 174 3.11 -2.85 -12.57
C CYS A 174 2.20 -4.01 -13.00
N ILE A 175 2.18 -5.13 -12.27
CA ILE A 175 1.31 -6.28 -12.58
C ILE A 175 -0.07 -6.08 -11.95
N VAL A 176 -0.12 -5.78 -10.64
CA VAL A 176 -1.35 -5.45 -9.89
C VAL A 176 -1.02 -4.35 -8.90
N ALA A 177 -1.76 -3.25 -8.93
CA ALA A 177 -1.51 -2.12 -8.03
C ALA A 177 -1.97 -2.43 -6.59
N GLY A 178 -1.29 -1.84 -5.61
CA GLY A 178 -1.75 -1.77 -4.24
C GLY A 178 -1.49 -2.99 -3.36
N ILE A 179 -1.28 -4.18 -3.91
CA ILE A 179 -0.97 -5.39 -3.13
C ILE A 179 0.45 -5.27 -2.56
N GLY A 180 0.62 -5.63 -1.31
CA GLY A 180 1.93 -5.71 -0.66
C GLY A 180 2.13 -7.04 0.03
N ASN A 181 3.06 -7.07 0.99
CA ASN A 181 3.57 -8.31 1.56
C ASN A 181 2.52 -9.11 2.32
N MET A 182 1.76 -8.43 3.18
CA MET A 182 0.77 -9.08 4.05
C MET A 182 -0.40 -9.64 3.24
N TYR A 183 -0.99 -8.80 2.39
CA TYR A 183 -2.17 -9.20 1.63
C TYR A 183 -1.85 -10.15 0.48
N ALA A 184 -0.61 -10.18 -0.02
CA ALA A 184 -0.16 -11.24 -0.94
C ALA A 184 -0.14 -12.61 -0.25
N ASP A 185 0.40 -12.70 0.98
CA ASP A 185 0.40 -13.96 1.74
C ASP A 185 -1.01 -14.43 2.05
N GLU A 186 -1.89 -13.54 2.52
CA GLU A 186 -3.27 -13.87 2.83
C GLU A 186 -4.07 -14.31 1.60
N ALA A 187 -3.90 -13.62 0.47
CA ALA A 187 -4.59 -13.96 -0.78
C ALA A 187 -4.11 -15.33 -1.34
N LEU A 188 -2.81 -15.60 -1.29
CA LEU A 188 -2.24 -16.87 -1.73
C LEU A 188 -2.66 -18.02 -0.80
N PHE A 189 -2.72 -17.79 0.51
CA PHE A 189 -3.24 -18.77 1.45
C PHE A 189 -4.71 -19.08 1.19
N ALA A 190 -5.53 -18.07 1.03
CA ALA A 190 -6.95 -18.24 0.72
C ALA A 190 -7.18 -19.00 -0.60
N ALA A 191 -6.31 -18.75 -1.61
CA ALA A 191 -6.34 -19.44 -2.90
C ALA A 191 -5.67 -20.83 -2.89
N ARG A 192 -5.05 -21.25 -1.77
CA ARG A 192 -4.26 -22.50 -1.65
C ARG A 192 -3.12 -22.61 -2.67
N ILE A 193 -2.49 -21.49 -2.99
CA ILE A 193 -1.38 -21.41 -3.93
C ILE A 193 -0.09 -21.17 -3.16
N ASN A 194 0.91 -22.04 -3.37
CA ASN A 194 2.24 -21.87 -2.77
C ASN A 194 2.92 -20.59 -3.32
N PRO A 195 3.49 -19.71 -2.47
CA PRO A 195 4.09 -18.46 -2.91
C PRO A 195 5.27 -18.61 -3.88
N LEU A 196 5.92 -19.78 -3.91
CA LEU A 196 7.06 -20.09 -4.77
C LEU A 196 6.65 -20.65 -6.14
N ARG A 197 5.39 -20.95 -6.39
CA ARG A 197 4.93 -21.39 -7.71
C ARG A 197 5.19 -20.31 -8.73
N LYS A 198 5.50 -20.72 -9.96
CA LYS A 198 5.69 -19.77 -11.08
C LYS A 198 4.37 -19.15 -11.47
N ALA A 199 4.38 -17.83 -11.68
CA ALA A 199 3.19 -17.05 -12.03
C ALA A 199 2.57 -17.52 -13.36
N ASP A 200 3.41 -17.79 -14.37
CA ASP A 200 3.02 -18.33 -15.69
C ASP A 200 2.59 -19.81 -15.65
N GLY A 201 2.76 -20.49 -14.52
CA GLY A 201 2.38 -21.90 -14.35
C GLY A 201 1.03 -22.11 -13.64
N LEU A 202 0.23 -21.08 -13.43
CA LEU A 202 -1.10 -21.21 -12.85
C LEU A 202 -2.11 -21.60 -13.93
N SER A 203 -3.03 -22.52 -13.60
CA SER A 203 -4.15 -22.84 -14.48
C SER A 203 -5.19 -21.69 -14.49
N PRO A 204 -6.06 -21.61 -15.52
CA PRO A 204 -7.12 -20.60 -15.56
C PRO A 204 -8.05 -20.64 -14.32
N GLU A 205 -8.30 -21.81 -13.76
CA GLU A 205 -9.09 -22.00 -12.55
C GLU A 205 -8.37 -21.45 -11.32
N GLU A 206 -7.07 -21.73 -11.19
CA GLU A 206 -6.25 -21.18 -10.10
C GLU A 206 -6.16 -19.66 -10.18
N VAL A 207 -6.05 -19.09 -11.37
CA VAL A 207 -6.07 -17.63 -11.59
C VAL A 207 -7.39 -17.03 -11.17
N ARG A 208 -8.52 -17.65 -11.55
CA ARG A 208 -9.87 -17.20 -11.16
C ARG A 208 -10.04 -17.26 -9.64
N THR A 209 -9.59 -18.33 -9.01
CA THR A 209 -9.62 -18.48 -7.56
C THR A 209 -8.77 -17.42 -6.87
N LEU A 210 -7.54 -17.17 -7.36
CA LEU A 210 -6.64 -16.15 -6.82
C LEU A 210 -7.23 -14.75 -6.96
N HIS A 211 -7.78 -14.42 -8.12
CA HIS A 211 -8.46 -13.15 -8.36
C HIS A 211 -9.58 -12.89 -7.33
N ASN A 212 -10.45 -13.87 -7.13
CA ASN A 212 -11.54 -13.76 -6.15
C ASN A 212 -11.02 -13.62 -4.71
N CYS A 213 -9.97 -14.37 -4.36
CA CYS A 213 -9.33 -14.29 -3.05
C CYS A 213 -8.67 -12.92 -2.81
N ILE A 214 -7.98 -12.35 -3.80
CA ILE A 214 -7.42 -10.99 -3.73
C ILE A 214 -8.51 -9.98 -3.38
N ARG A 215 -9.61 -9.95 -4.15
CA ARG A 215 -10.71 -9.02 -3.93
C ARG A 215 -11.35 -9.19 -2.56
N LYS A 216 -11.58 -10.44 -2.14
CA LYS A 216 -12.17 -10.77 -0.83
C LYS A 216 -11.28 -10.32 0.33
N VAL A 217 -9.99 -10.62 0.27
CA VAL A 217 -9.02 -10.27 1.32
C VAL A 217 -8.86 -8.76 1.45
N LEU A 218 -8.69 -8.05 0.33
CA LEU A 218 -8.55 -6.60 0.35
C LEU A 218 -9.84 -5.90 0.80
N GLY A 219 -11.01 -6.34 0.34
CA GLY A 219 -12.30 -5.79 0.75
C GLY A 219 -12.55 -5.98 2.26
N ALA A 220 -12.26 -7.18 2.80
CA ALA A 220 -12.37 -7.45 4.23
C ALA A 220 -11.40 -6.57 5.06
N ALA A 221 -10.19 -6.36 4.54
CA ALA A 221 -9.21 -5.51 5.22
C ALA A 221 -9.62 -4.03 5.25
N ILE A 222 -10.22 -3.51 4.17
CA ILE A 222 -10.80 -2.16 4.15
C ILE A 222 -11.94 -2.06 5.17
N GLY A 223 -12.83 -3.05 5.23
CA GLY A 223 -13.91 -3.12 6.23
C GLY A 223 -13.39 -3.11 7.67
N SER A 224 -12.21 -3.68 7.91
CA SER A 224 -11.50 -3.68 9.21
C SER A 224 -10.54 -2.49 9.37
N LYS A 225 -10.63 -1.47 8.52
CA LYS A 225 -9.84 -0.22 8.59
C LYS A 225 -8.32 -0.43 8.46
N GLY A 226 -7.88 -1.45 7.70
CA GLY A 226 -6.47 -1.78 7.52
C GLY A 226 -5.83 -2.52 8.69
N ALA A 227 -4.55 -2.84 8.58
CA ALA A 227 -3.78 -3.64 9.52
C ALA A 227 -2.72 -2.79 10.25
N SER A 228 -2.92 -2.50 11.52
CA SER A 228 -1.93 -1.83 12.38
C SER A 228 -1.00 -2.87 13.02
N VAL A 229 -0.09 -3.41 12.22
CA VAL A 229 0.92 -4.39 12.69
C VAL A 229 2.17 -3.70 13.23
N ASP A 230 2.55 -2.55 12.65
CA ASP A 230 3.78 -1.80 13.02
C ASP A 230 3.46 -0.31 13.23
N THR A 231 3.56 0.49 12.19
CA THR A 231 3.50 1.96 12.30
C THR A 231 2.23 2.57 11.72
N TYR A 232 1.41 1.79 11.06
CA TYR A 232 0.17 2.30 10.50
C TYR A 232 -0.80 2.73 11.59
N VAL A 233 -1.24 3.96 11.47
CA VAL A 233 -2.35 4.54 12.24
C VAL A 233 -3.30 5.26 11.29
N ARG A 234 -4.58 5.30 11.64
CA ARG A 234 -5.63 6.03 10.93
C ARG A 234 -5.45 7.54 11.13
N PRO A 235 -6.08 8.39 10.32
CA PRO A 235 -5.91 9.85 10.41
C PRO A 235 -6.16 10.46 11.80
N GLU A 236 -7.10 9.95 12.57
CA GLU A 236 -7.41 10.39 13.94
C GLU A 236 -6.58 9.70 15.02
N GLY A 237 -5.58 8.89 14.64
CA GLY A 237 -4.67 8.19 15.56
C GLY A 237 -5.16 6.82 16.01
N GLU A 238 -6.34 6.38 15.58
CA GLU A 238 -6.86 5.06 15.89
C GLU A 238 -6.15 3.95 15.09
N LEU A 239 -6.31 2.70 15.56
CA LEU A 239 -5.70 1.54 14.92
C LEU A 239 -6.70 0.83 14.00
N GLY A 240 -6.18 0.28 12.89
CA GLY A 240 -6.89 -0.69 12.08
C GLY A 240 -6.81 -2.09 12.70
N THR A 241 -7.79 -2.94 12.42
CA THR A 241 -7.95 -4.25 13.07
C THR A 241 -7.81 -5.45 12.14
N ALA A 242 -7.48 -5.24 10.86
CA ALA A 242 -7.43 -6.31 9.87
C ALA A 242 -6.42 -7.42 10.22
N HIS A 243 -5.32 -7.08 10.91
CA HIS A 243 -4.30 -8.04 11.32
C HIS A 243 -4.80 -9.12 12.29
N PHE A 244 -5.85 -8.88 13.06
CA PHE A 244 -6.47 -9.90 13.92
C PHE A 244 -7.11 -11.03 13.09
N ASN A 245 -7.46 -10.75 11.84
CA ASN A 245 -8.07 -11.73 10.94
C ASN A 245 -7.06 -12.48 10.07
N PHE A 246 -5.76 -12.14 10.11
CA PHE A 246 -4.74 -12.81 9.33
C PHE A 246 -4.64 -14.29 9.65
N LYS A 247 -4.44 -15.09 8.63
CA LYS A 247 -4.36 -16.55 8.72
C LYS A 247 -2.91 -17.03 8.71
N VAL A 248 -2.04 -16.38 7.95
CA VAL A 248 -0.62 -16.77 7.80
C VAL A 248 0.34 -15.59 7.92
N ALA A 249 -0.06 -14.38 7.54
CA ALA A 249 0.84 -13.22 7.56
C ALA A 249 1.34 -12.95 8.99
N HIS A 250 2.66 -12.89 9.16
CA HIS A 250 3.36 -12.76 10.46
C HIS A 250 3.19 -13.91 11.46
N LYS A 251 2.64 -15.06 11.05
CA LYS A 251 2.35 -16.23 11.92
C LYS A 251 3.33 -17.39 11.72
N GLY A 252 4.58 -17.09 11.39
CA GLY A 252 5.60 -18.14 11.26
C GLY A 252 5.75 -18.96 12.53
N SER A 253 5.82 -20.28 12.37
CA SER A 253 5.87 -21.29 13.44
C SER A 253 4.57 -21.49 14.24
N GLU A 254 3.50 -20.75 13.93
CA GLU A 254 2.18 -20.98 14.51
C GLU A 254 1.46 -22.13 13.79
N PRO A 255 0.46 -22.77 14.46
CA PRO A 255 -0.37 -23.78 13.80
C PRO A 255 -1.29 -23.12 12.76
N CYS A 256 -1.40 -23.76 11.60
CA CYS A 256 -2.32 -23.33 10.55
C CYS A 256 -3.77 -23.43 11.03
N PRO A 257 -4.58 -22.38 10.91
CA PRO A 257 -5.97 -22.38 11.40
C PRO A 257 -6.90 -23.30 10.59
N VAL A 258 -6.43 -23.85 9.46
CA VAL A 258 -7.24 -24.75 8.61
C VAL A 258 -6.90 -26.22 8.82
N CYS A 259 -5.61 -26.58 8.92
CA CYS A 259 -5.17 -27.98 8.96
C CYS A 259 -4.34 -28.35 10.19
N GLY A 260 -4.02 -27.40 11.07
CA GLY A 260 -3.17 -27.61 12.24
C GLY A 260 -1.68 -27.76 11.96
N GLY A 261 -1.26 -27.86 10.68
CA GLY A 261 0.15 -27.94 10.31
C GLY A 261 0.88 -26.63 10.58
N THR A 262 2.20 -26.67 10.66
CA THR A 262 3.01 -25.48 10.96
C THR A 262 3.05 -24.51 9.79
N ILE A 263 2.83 -23.22 10.05
CA ILE A 263 3.05 -22.13 9.09
C ILE A 263 4.56 -21.93 8.94
N GLU A 264 5.05 -22.04 7.71
CA GLU A 264 6.45 -21.84 7.37
C GLU A 264 6.71 -20.41 6.90
N ARG A 265 7.99 -20.00 7.06
CA ARG A 265 8.50 -18.74 6.52
C ARG A 265 9.57 -19.03 5.49
N CYS A 266 9.42 -18.44 4.29
CA CYS A 266 10.47 -18.40 3.28
C CYS A 266 10.78 -16.96 2.89
N VAL A 267 11.74 -16.76 1.98
CA VAL A 267 12.09 -15.43 1.45
C VAL A 267 11.80 -15.39 -0.05
N VAL A 268 10.99 -14.42 -0.48
CA VAL A 268 10.70 -14.14 -1.89
C VAL A 268 11.05 -12.68 -2.17
N GLN A 269 11.97 -12.41 -3.09
CA GLN A 269 12.45 -11.06 -3.44
C GLN A 269 12.81 -10.21 -2.19
N ASN A 270 13.61 -10.76 -1.30
CA ASN A 270 14.04 -10.12 -0.03
C ASN A 270 12.86 -9.76 0.91
N ARG A 271 11.71 -10.44 0.78
CA ARG A 271 10.53 -10.28 1.63
C ARG A 271 10.23 -11.57 2.35
N GLY A 272 9.99 -11.51 3.66
CA GLY A 272 9.45 -12.63 4.43
C GLY A 272 8.08 -13.02 3.86
N SER A 273 7.86 -14.30 3.65
CA SER A 273 6.66 -14.87 3.05
C SER A 273 6.18 -16.01 3.94
N TYR A 274 4.92 -15.96 4.34
CA TYR A 274 4.33 -16.91 5.27
C TYR A 274 3.29 -17.77 4.56
N PHE A 275 3.35 -19.09 4.74
CA PHE A 275 2.44 -20.03 4.09
C PHE A 275 2.34 -21.34 4.87
N CYS A 276 1.27 -22.09 4.65
CA CYS A 276 1.13 -23.45 5.17
C CYS A 276 1.47 -24.46 4.06
N PRO A 277 2.54 -25.26 4.19
CA PRO A 277 2.95 -26.20 3.14
C PRO A 277 1.92 -27.31 2.87
N LEU A 278 1.09 -27.66 3.85
CA LEU A 278 0.02 -28.66 3.69
C LEU A 278 -1.17 -28.08 2.91
N CYS A 279 -1.58 -26.85 3.20
CA CYS A 279 -2.68 -26.18 2.49
C CYS A 279 -2.25 -25.63 1.14
N GLN A 280 -0.97 -25.29 0.98
CA GLN A 280 -0.38 -24.65 -0.21
C GLN A 280 0.80 -25.50 -0.73
N PRO A 281 0.56 -26.73 -1.20
CA PRO A 281 1.64 -27.62 -1.65
C PRO A 281 2.33 -27.04 -2.90
N LEU A 282 3.65 -27.19 -2.97
CA LEU A 282 4.43 -26.87 -4.17
C LEU A 282 4.20 -27.98 -5.21
N ARG A 283 3.26 -27.75 -6.14
CA ARG A 283 3.03 -28.69 -7.24
C ARG A 283 4.21 -28.62 -8.21
N ARG A 284 4.87 -29.77 -8.44
CA ARG A 284 5.82 -29.91 -9.55
C ARG A 284 5.02 -29.87 -10.86
N LYS A 285 5.54 -29.20 -11.91
CA LYS A 285 5.02 -29.41 -13.28
C LYS A 285 5.08 -30.92 -13.57
N GLN A 286 3.94 -31.52 -13.88
CA GLN A 286 3.91 -32.82 -14.55
C GLN A 286 4.37 -32.66 -15.99
#